data_3cb036f2852bf45bc0ee82588984c846
#
_entry.id   3cb036f2852bf45bc0ee82588984c846
#
_cell.length_a   1.000
_cell.length_b   1.000
_cell.length_c   1.000
_cell.angle_alpha   90.00
_cell.angle_beta   90.00
_cell.angle_gamma   90.00
#
_symmetry.space_group_name_H-M   'P 1'
#
loop_
_entity.id
_entity.type
_entity.pdbx_description
1 polymer ?
#
loop_
_entity_poly.entity_id
_entity_poly.type
_entity_poly.pdbx_seq_one_letter_code
_entity_poly.pdbx_strand_id
1 'polypeptide(L)'
;MLISLALLAGCDDRAAMAARDDGDPMQYGGVSGLNYTPYYIHTFNVKGHDDNGISGGGPNIQPASPDNMPSGGGKETCCASFHKKWRPGLKVTVRWIANKKLDGIAWGAWYKAEAEVPEYGTATYGMWAIFLPGDRVKVMIKDGNANGHNRVWARPADDDPYVGTGTVDEELTRQDEERREKQRQMKIAREAELAREAELSKQHETTQ
;
A
#
# COMPACT_ATOMS: atom_id res chain seq x y z
N MET A 1 -20.09 -44.20 32.77
CA MET A 1 -19.78 -42.76 32.72
C MET A 1 -18.66 -42.57 31.69
N LEU A 2 -19.07 -42.36 30.44
CA LEU A 2 -18.15 -42.23 29.30
C LEU A 2 -17.91 -40.74 29.06
N ILE A 3 -16.67 -40.29 29.21
CA ILE A 3 -16.24 -38.92 28.93
C ILE A 3 -15.78 -38.86 27.47
N SER A 4 -16.56 -38.22 26.61
CA SER A 4 -16.17 -37.90 25.23
C SER A 4 -15.21 -36.74 25.21
N LEU A 5 -13.99 -36.98 24.77
CA LEU A 5 -12.95 -35.96 24.51
C LEU A 5 -13.18 -35.39 23.11
N ALA A 6 -13.68 -34.17 23.02
CA ALA A 6 -13.79 -33.44 21.77
C ALA A 6 -12.42 -32.90 21.38
N LEU A 7 -11.83 -33.43 20.30
CA LEU A 7 -10.64 -32.89 19.63
C LEU A 7 -11.02 -31.63 18.86
N LEU A 8 -10.57 -30.47 19.34
CA LEU A 8 -10.60 -29.23 18.60
C LEU A 8 -9.50 -29.30 17.52
N ALA A 9 -9.91 -29.54 16.27
CA ALA A 9 -9.05 -29.36 15.11
C ALA A 9 -8.88 -27.85 14.89
N GLY A 10 -7.77 -27.30 15.36
CA GLY A 10 -7.34 -25.96 15.00
C GLY A 10 -6.95 -25.96 13.53
N CYS A 11 -7.59 -25.10 12.73
CA CYS A 11 -7.18 -24.83 11.35
C CYS A 11 -5.78 -24.20 11.36
N ASP A 12 -4.81 -24.95 10.91
CA ASP A 12 -3.43 -24.52 10.76
C ASP A 12 -3.30 -23.80 9.38
N ASP A 13 -3.70 -22.52 9.34
CA ASP A 13 -3.57 -21.67 8.13
C ASP A 13 -2.11 -21.43 7.69
N ARG A 14 -1.15 -21.90 8.49
CA ARG A 14 0.28 -21.87 8.15
C ARG A 14 0.68 -22.85 7.04
N ALA A 15 -0.08 -23.92 6.86
CA ALA A 15 0.21 -24.93 5.84
C ALA A 15 -0.15 -24.45 4.41
N ALA A 16 -1.08 -23.53 4.26
CA ALA A 16 -1.49 -23.02 2.95
C ALA A 16 -0.48 -22.05 2.30
N MET A 17 0.38 -21.43 3.10
CA MET A 17 1.45 -20.55 2.61
C MET A 17 2.74 -21.30 2.21
N ALA A 18 2.90 -22.55 2.57
CA ALA A 18 4.11 -23.32 2.33
C ALA A 18 4.16 -24.09 0.99
N ALA A 19 3.12 -24.02 0.17
CA ALA A 19 2.94 -24.94 -0.97
C ALA A 19 3.14 -24.29 -2.35
N ARG A 20 4.03 -23.32 -2.50
CA ARG A 20 4.56 -22.88 -3.81
C ARG A 20 6.08 -22.85 -3.78
N ASP A 21 6.67 -24.01 -3.56
CA ASP A 21 8.11 -24.21 -3.71
C ASP A 21 8.39 -24.63 -5.17
N ASP A 22 8.50 -23.63 -6.04
CA ASP A 22 9.04 -23.77 -7.39
C ASP A 22 10.57 -23.60 -7.42
N GLY A 23 11.23 -23.74 -6.28
CA GLY A 23 12.69 -23.61 -6.12
C GLY A 23 13.20 -22.17 -6.04
N ASP A 24 12.30 -21.17 -6.04
CA ASP A 24 12.64 -19.75 -5.86
C ASP A 24 11.94 -19.21 -4.58
N PRO A 25 12.57 -19.36 -3.40
CA PRO A 25 11.95 -19.02 -2.14
C PRO A 25 11.59 -17.54 -2.05
N MET A 26 10.38 -17.26 -1.60
CA MET A 26 9.94 -15.90 -1.27
C MET A 26 10.63 -15.39 -0.02
N GLN A 27 10.92 -14.11 0.00
CA GLN A 27 11.40 -13.38 1.15
C GLN A 27 10.37 -12.33 1.55
N TYR A 28 10.35 -12.01 2.85
CA TYR A 28 9.45 -11.03 3.42
C TYR A 28 10.23 -9.87 4.02
N GLY A 29 9.67 -8.66 3.93
CA GLY A 29 10.30 -7.45 4.46
C GLY A 29 9.31 -6.32 4.60
N GLY A 30 9.76 -5.18 5.08
CA GLY A 30 8.94 -3.99 5.16
C GLY A 30 8.73 -3.30 3.81
N VAL A 31 7.73 -2.44 3.76
CA VAL A 31 7.44 -1.56 2.63
C VAL A 31 7.62 -0.11 3.06
N SER A 32 8.46 0.61 2.36
CA SER A 32 8.68 2.05 2.55
C SER A 32 8.49 2.79 1.24
N GLY A 33 8.45 4.12 1.29
CA GLY A 33 8.36 4.93 0.09
C GLY A 33 9.01 6.28 0.23
N LEU A 34 9.39 6.85 -0.92
CA LEU A 34 9.84 8.23 -1.08
C LEU A 34 8.91 8.97 -2.04
N ASN A 35 8.65 10.23 -1.76
CA ASN A 35 7.77 11.06 -2.55
C ASN A 35 8.50 12.34 -2.98
N TYR A 36 8.77 12.46 -4.27
CA TYR A 36 9.32 13.63 -4.95
C TYR A 36 8.25 14.52 -5.56
N THR A 37 6.95 14.21 -5.33
CA THR A 37 5.83 15.00 -5.87
C THR A 37 5.36 16.05 -4.87
N PRO A 38 4.72 17.13 -5.33
CA PRO A 38 4.09 18.11 -4.42
C PRO A 38 2.78 17.61 -3.82
N TYR A 39 2.40 16.34 -4.03
CA TYR A 39 1.12 15.78 -3.62
C TYR A 39 1.30 14.79 -2.48
N TYR A 40 0.32 14.77 -1.56
CA TYR A 40 0.27 13.76 -0.52
C TYR A 40 -0.11 12.40 -1.10
N ILE A 41 0.67 11.38 -0.81
CA ILE A 41 0.35 9.98 -1.12
C ILE A 41 -0.35 9.37 0.10
N HIS A 42 -1.64 9.07 -0.03
CA HIS A 42 -2.43 8.54 1.08
C HIS A 42 -2.07 7.09 1.42
N THR A 43 -1.89 6.29 0.39
CA THR A 43 -1.52 4.89 0.47
C THR A 43 -1.05 4.43 -0.89
N PHE A 44 -0.32 3.34 -0.92
CA PHE A 44 0.03 2.66 -2.16
C PHE A 44 0.09 1.15 -1.94
N ASN A 45 -0.08 0.41 -3.00
CA ASN A 45 0.16 -1.02 -3.02
C ASN A 45 0.94 -1.42 -4.27
N VAL A 46 1.68 -2.52 -4.13
CA VAL A 46 2.45 -3.15 -5.20
C VAL A 46 1.93 -4.57 -5.35
N LYS A 47 1.63 -4.98 -6.57
CA LYS A 47 1.20 -6.34 -6.88
C LYS A 47 1.96 -6.85 -8.10
N GLY A 48 2.57 -8.00 -7.99
CA GLY A 48 3.24 -8.67 -9.10
C GLY A 48 2.27 -9.14 -10.17
N HIS A 49 2.77 -9.24 -11.40
CA HIS A 49 2.05 -9.81 -12.53
C HIS A 49 2.07 -11.34 -12.47
N ASP A 50 1.10 -11.97 -13.13
CA ASP A 50 1.03 -13.42 -13.33
C ASP A 50 1.18 -14.24 -12.04
N ASP A 51 0.64 -13.72 -10.93
CA ASP A 51 0.72 -14.34 -9.61
C ASP A 51 2.16 -14.69 -9.18
N ASN A 52 3.14 -13.87 -9.59
CA ASN A 52 4.56 -14.07 -9.26
C ASN A 52 4.87 -13.93 -7.75
N GLY A 53 3.86 -13.73 -6.91
CA GLY A 53 4.00 -13.67 -5.45
C GLY A 53 4.52 -12.33 -4.90
N ILE A 54 4.92 -11.39 -5.75
CA ILE A 54 5.34 -10.06 -5.30
C ILE A 54 4.11 -9.28 -4.82
N SER A 55 4.16 -8.79 -3.60
CA SER A 55 3.10 -7.94 -3.05
C SER A 55 3.61 -7.07 -1.91
N GLY A 56 2.92 -5.95 -1.68
CA GLY A 56 3.21 -5.09 -0.54
C GLY A 56 2.31 -3.87 -0.50
N GLY A 57 2.04 -3.37 0.70
CA GLY A 57 1.31 -2.13 0.91
C GLY A 57 2.13 -1.15 1.73
N GLY A 58 2.25 0.09 1.29
CA GLY A 58 3.09 1.08 1.93
C GLY A 58 2.33 2.15 2.69
N PRO A 59 3.05 2.87 3.57
CA PRO A 59 2.49 3.91 4.41
C PRO A 59 2.12 5.16 3.59
N ASN A 60 1.40 6.06 4.23
CA ASN A 60 1.22 7.40 3.68
C ASN A 60 2.56 8.17 3.65
N ILE A 61 2.71 9.06 2.66
CA ILE A 61 3.93 9.84 2.48
C ILE A 61 3.56 11.31 2.23
N GLN A 62 4.19 12.19 2.98
CA GLN A 62 4.02 13.64 2.83
C GLN A 62 4.50 14.12 1.44
N PRO A 63 4.03 15.27 0.97
CA PRO A 63 4.61 15.93 -0.20
C PRO A 63 6.11 16.17 -0.05
N ALA A 64 6.82 16.25 -1.16
CA ALA A 64 8.20 16.73 -1.18
C ALA A 64 8.30 18.14 -0.58
N SER A 65 9.47 18.45 -0.03
CA SER A 65 9.74 19.81 0.46
C SER A 65 9.86 20.81 -0.72
N PRO A 66 9.71 22.12 -0.47
CA PRO A 66 9.83 23.15 -1.51
C PRO A 66 11.15 23.14 -2.29
N ASP A 67 12.22 22.64 -1.70
CA ASP A 67 13.56 22.47 -2.30
C ASP A 67 13.71 21.14 -3.04
N ASN A 68 12.62 20.48 -3.36
CA ASN A 68 12.58 19.19 -4.06
C ASN A 68 13.28 18.02 -3.32
N MET A 69 13.49 18.15 -2.03
CA MET A 69 13.92 17.01 -1.22
C MET A 69 12.73 16.06 -1.01
N PRO A 70 12.93 14.74 -1.18
CA PRO A 70 11.84 13.79 -1.02
C PRO A 70 11.40 13.69 0.42
N SER A 71 10.11 13.50 0.63
CA SER A 71 9.57 13.06 1.90
C SER A 71 9.47 11.53 1.95
N GLY A 72 9.47 10.97 3.17
CA GLY A 72 9.31 9.53 3.37
C GLY A 72 10.55 8.87 3.93
N GLY A 73 10.61 7.54 3.79
CA GLY A 73 11.74 6.72 4.23
C GLY A 73 11.83 6.42 5.72
N GLY A 74 11.11 7.16 6.55
CA GLY A 74 11.10 6.98 8.01
C GLY A 74 9.98 6.08 8.53
N LYS A 75 9.03 5.70 7.68
CA LYS A 75 7.94 4.78 8.02
C LYS A 75 8.04 3.52 7.18
N GLU A 76 7.76 2.41 7.81
CA GLU A 76 7.70 1.11 7.19
C GLU A 76 6.40 0.40 7.58
N THR A 77 5.78 -0.27 6.62
CA THR A 77 4.60 -1.11 6.85
C THR A 77 4.98 -2.57 6.61
N CYS A 78 4.58 -3.47 7.45
CA CYS A 78 4.67 -4.90 7.19
C CYS A 78 3.49 -5.33 6.31
N CYS A 79 3.61 -6.28 5.40
CA CYS A 79 4.81 -6.95 4.98
C CYS A 79 4.80 -7.01 3.46
N ALA A 80 5.96 -6.82 2.84
CA ALA A 80 6.15 -7.16 1.45
C ALA A 80 6.51 -8.62 1.29
N SER A 81 6.15 -9.21 0.17
CA SER A 81 6.70 -10.47 -0.34
C SER A 81 7.41 -10.22 -1.67
N PHE A 82 8.56 -10.83 -1.86
CA PHE A 82 9.34 -10.75 -3.09
C PHE A 82 10.28 -11.95 -3.20
N HIS A 83 10.75 -12.25 -4.41
CA HIS A 83 11.68 -13.37 -4.62
C HIS A 83 13.01 -13.12 -3.90
N LYS A 84 13.59 -14.16 -3.32
CA LYS A 84 14.93 -14.09 -2.72
C LYS A 84 16.02 -13.86 -3.76
N LYS A 85 15.82 -14.38 -4.97
CA LYS A 85 16.70 -14.19 -6.11
C LYS A 85 15.99 -13.38 -7.18
N TRP A 86 16.64 -12.34 -7.65
CA TRP A 86 16.13 -11.58 -8.77
C TRP A 86 16.18 -12.42 -10.08
N ARG A 87 15.25 -12.14 -10.96
CA ARG A 87 15.21 -12.66 -12.32
C ARG A 87 14.72 -11.57 -13.27
N PRO A 88 15.16 -11.55 -14.53
CA PRO A 88 14.69 -10.57 -15.51
C PRO A 88 13.18 -10.63 -15.71
N GLY A 89 12.58 -9.47 -15.99
CA GLY A 89 11.15 -9.38 -16.31
C GLY A 89 10.20 -9.45 -15.10
N LEU A 90 10.69 -9.22 -13.88
CA LEU A 90 9.82 -9.08 -12.71
C LEU A 90 9.00 -7.79 -12.83
N LYS A 91 7.76 -7.90 -13.32
CA LYS A 91 6.82 -6.79 -13.47
C LYS A 91 5.86 -6.70 -12.31
N VAL A 92 5.52 -5.48 -11.96
CA VAL A 92 4.58 -5.15 -10.90
C VAL A 92 3.61 -4.06 -11.36
N THR A 93 2.39 -4.09 -10.84
CA THR A 93 1.47 -2.97 -10.88
C THR A 93 1.53 -2.23 -9.55
N VAL A 94 1.78 -0.94 -9.60
CA VAL A 94 1.68 -0.04 -8.45
C VAL A 94 0.37 0.71 -8.54
N ARG A 95 -0.41 0.74 -7.46
CA ARG A 95 -1.58 1.61 -7.32
C ARG A 95 -1.39 2.51 -6.13
N TRP A 96 -1.76 3.79 -6.27
CA TRP A 96 -1.65 4.76 -5.18
C TRP A 96 -2.76 5.80 -5.25
N ILE A 97 -3.08 6.40 -4.10
CA ILE A 97 -3.97 7.57 -4.04
C ILE A 97 -3.12 8.81 -3.89
N ALA A 98 -3.30 9.78 -4.78
CA ALA A 98 -2.69 11.09 -4.65
C ALA A 98 -3.77 12.19 -4.71
N ASN A 99 -3.74 13.11 -3.73
CA ASN A 99 -4.59 14.29 -3.75
C ASN A 99 -3.89 15.43 -4.49
N LYS A 100 -4.35 15.72 -5.70
CA LYS A 100 -3.80 16.80 -6.52
C LYS A 100 -4.58 18.12 -6.45
N LYS A 101 -5.75 18.11 -5.83
CA LYS A 101 -6.60 19.31 -5.78
C LYS A 101 -6.17 20.32 -4.73
N LEU A 102 -5.35 19.93 -3.74
CA LEU A 102 -4.83 20.77 -2.67
C LEU A 102 -5.89 21.60 -1.91
N ASP A 103 -7.17 21.25 -2.06
CA ASP A 103 -8.32 21.92 -1.42
C ASP A 103 -8.62 21.38 -0.01
N GLY A 104 -7.87 20.38 0.43
CA GLY A 104 -8.04 19.73 1.72
C GLY A 104 -9.33 18.92 1.90
N ILE A 105 -10.20 18.90 0.89
CA ILE A 105 -11.54 18.30 0.98
C ILE A 105 -11.60 16.95 0.28
N ALA A 106 -10.93 16.82 -0.87
CA ALA A 106 -10.96 15.60 -1.65
C ALA A 106 -9.80 14.67 -1.31
N TRP A 107 -10.07 13.36 -1.23
CA TRP A 107 -9.03 12.35 -1.01
C TRP A 107 -8.09 12.16 -2.20
N GLY A 108 -8.46 12.65 -3.38
CA GLY A 108 -7.73 12.44 -4.61
C GLY A 108 -8.23 11.24 -5.39
N ALA A 109 -7.52 10.90 -6.45
CA ALA A 109 -7.82 9.79 -7.33
C ALA A 109 -6.83 8.64 -7.12
N TRP A 110 -7.25 7.43 -7.48
CA TRP A 110 -6.38 6.31 -7.65
C TRP A 110 -5.62 6.40 -8.96
N TYR A 111 -4.34 6.11 -8.91
CA TYR A 111 -3.44 5.99 -10.05
C TYR A 111 -2.94 4.55 -10.12
N LYS A 112 -2.59 4.11 -11.33
CA LYS A 112 -1.92 2.82 -11.57
C LYS A 112 -0.81 2.98 -12.59
N ALA A 113 0.31 2.32 -12.34
CA ALA A 113 1.43 2.20 -13.26
C ALA A 113 1.95 0.78 -13.26
N GLU A 114 2.49 0.36 -14.40
CA GLU A 114 3.30 -0.85 -14.49
C GLU A 114 4.78 -0.45 -14.42
N ALA A 115 5.55 -1.19 -13.66
CA ALA A 115 6.99 -0.99 -13.54
C ALA A 115 7.71 -2.35 -13.52
N GLU A 116 8.95 -2.37 -13.96
CA GLU A 116 9.81 -3.52 -13.82
C GLU A 116 10.73 -3.34 -12.61
N VAL A 117 10.91 -4.40 -11.83
CA VAL A 117 11.77 -4.36 -10.64
C VAL A 117 13.22 -4.54 -11.09
N PRO A 118 14.12 -3.57 -10.82
CA PRO A 118 15.52 -3.66 -11.19
C PRO A 118 16.23 -4.78 -10.45
N GLU A 119 17.35 -5.21 -11.00
CA GLU A 119 18.20 -6.24 -10.40
C GLU A 119 18.59 -5.89 -8.96
N TYR A 120 18.49 -6.89 -8.09
CA TYR A 120 18.89 -6.80 -6.68
C TYR A 120 19.64 -8.06 -6.24
N GLY A 121 20.48 -7.88 -5.23
CA GLY A 121 21.23 -8.98 -4.61
C GLY A 121 20.39 -9.79 -3.63
N THR A 122 21.00 -10.79 -3.02
CA THR A 122 20.33 -11.71 -2.07
C THR A 122 20.23 -11.18 -0.63
N ALA A 123 21.01 -10.14 -0.29
CA ALA A 123 20.95 -9.47 1.01
C ALA A 123 19.92 -8.33 0.99
N THR A 124 18.65 -8.65 1.11
CA THR A 124 17.55 -7.71 0.92
C THR A 124 17.03 -7.13 2.24
N TYR A 125 16.56 -5.87 2.18
CA TYR A 125 16.11 -5.08 3.34
C TYR A 125 14.70 -4.51 3.16
N GLY A 126 13.89 -5.07 2.28
CA GLY A 126 12.51 -4.66 2.04
C GLY A 126 12.27 -3.99 0.68
N MET A 127 11.01 -3.65 0.44
CA MET A 127 10.52 -3.07 -0.80
C MET A 127 10.36 -1.55 -0.66
N TRP A 128 10.69 -0.83 -1.72
CA TRP A 128 10.54 0.62 -1.78
C TRP A 128 9.78 1.04 -3.03
N ALA A 129 8.87 2.00 -2.85
CA ALA A 129 8.23 2.70 -3.97
C ALA A 129 8.68 4.17 -3.97
N ILE A 130 9.14 4.67 -5.11
CA ILE A 130 9.61 6.04 -5.28
C ILE A 130 8.67 6.75 -6.25
N PHE A 131 7.92 7.72 -5.75
CA PHE A 131 6.97 8.52 -6.51
C PHE A 131 7.65 9.76 -7.07
N LEU A 132 7.48 9.99 -8.37
CA LEU A 132 8.12 11.04 -9.13
C LEU A 132 7.08 11.96 -9.80
N PRO A 133 7.43 13.23 -10.10
CA PRO A 133 6.55 14.10 -10.88
C PRO A 133 6.11 13.48 -12.20
N GLY A 134 4.89 13.80 -12.66
CA GLY A 134 4.32 13.24 -13.89
C GLY A 134 3.71 11.85 -13.71
N ASP A 135 3.25 11.52 -12.51
CA ASP A 135 2.60 10.23 -12.17
C ASP A 135 3.51 9.02 -12.41
N ARG A 136 4.78 9.21 -12.21
CA ARG A 136 5.78 8.16 -12.38
C ARG A 136 6.13 7.50 -11.06
N VAL A 137 6.44 6.21 -11.12
CA VAL A 137 6.82 5.44 -9.96
C VAL A 137 7.87 4.40 -10.31
N LYS A 138 8.83 4.20 -9.39
CA LYS A 138 9.80 3.11 -9.44
C LYS A 138 9.60 2.21 -8.24
N VAL A 139 9.65 0.90 -8.44
CA VAL A 139 9.69 -0.09 -7.35
C VAL A 139 11.06 -0.74 -7.34
N MET A 140 11.62 -0.88 -6.15
CA MET A 140 12.91 -1.55 -5.97
C MET A 140 12.91 -2.39 -4.70
N ILE A 141 13.74 -3.41 -4.68
CA ILE A 141 14.08 -4.18 -3.47
C ILE A 141 15.41 -3.66 -2.98
N LYS A 142 15.42 -3.13 -1.76
CA LYS A 142 16.65 -2.61 -1.13
C LYS A 142 17.56 -3.77 -0.77
N ASP A 143 18.75 -3.81 -1.32
CA ASP A 143 19.73 -4.89 -1.14
C ASP A 143 21.07 -4.45 -0.51
N GLY A 144 21.14 -3.18 -0.09
CA GLY A 144 22.38 -2.59 0.42
C GLY A 144 23.39 -2.19 -0.66
N ASN A 145 23.11 -2.47 -1.94
CA ASN A 145 23.98 -2.10 -3.04
C ASN A 145 23.88 -0.62 -3.39
N ALA A 146 24.88 0.16 -3.00
CA ALA A 146 24.91 1.59 -3.28
C ALA A 146 25.18 1.94 -4.77
N ASN A 147 25.60 0.99 -5.59
CA ASN A 147 26.08 1.24 -6.96
C ASN A 147 25.10 0.83 -8.05
N GLY A 148 24.07 0.05 -7.73
CA GLY A 148 23.07 -0.41 -8.70
C GLY A 148 21.83 0.47 -8.79
N HIS A 149 20.80 -0.06 -9.46
CA HIS A 149 19.48 0.61 -9.58
C HIS A 149 18.70 0.68 -8.26
N ASN A 150 19.20 0.05 -7.18
CA ASN A 150 18.57 -0.01 -5.86
C ASN A 150 19.08 1.06 -4.87
N ARG A 151 19.60 2.17 -5.38
CA ARG A 151 19.99 3.33 -4.56
C ARG A 151 18.75 4.11 -4.13
N VAL A 152 18.22 3.79 -2.98
CA VAL A 152 16.96 4.35 -2.47
C VAL A 152 16.99 5.88 -2.40
N TRP A 153 18.10 6.46 -1.95
CA TRP A 153 18.21 7.91 -1.73
C TRP A 153 18.66 8.69 -2.97
N ALA A 154 18.96 8.01 -4.09
CA ALA A 154 19.22 8.67 -5.35
C ALA A 154 17.90 8.84 -6.10
N ARG A 155 17.56 10.09 -6.46
CA ARG A 155 16.40 10.32 -7.32
C ARG A 155 16.63 9.60 -8.65
N PRO A 156 15.68 8.74 -9.09
CA PRO A 156 15.76 8.13 -10.42
C PRO A 156 15.87 9.16 -11.52
N ALA A 157 16.67 8.86 -12.54
CA ALA A 157 16.78 9.69 -13.74
C ALA A 157 15.44 9.74 -14.50
N ASP A 158 15.24 10.76 -15.31
CA ASP A 158 13.98 10.92 -16.05
C ASP A 158 13.80 9.84 -17.15
N ASP A 159 14.91 9.27 -17.63
CA ASP A 159 14.99 8.17 -18.59
C ASP A 159 15.28 6.81 -17.97
N ASP A 160 15.16 6.67 -16.66
CA ASP A 160 15.38 5.40 -15.96
C ASP A 160 14.36 4.34 -16.47
N PRO A 161 14.82 3.23 -17.09
CA PRO A 161 13.95 2.26 -17.71
C PRO A 161 13.04 1.49 -16.75
N TYR A 162 13.33 1.56 -15.45
CA TYR A 162 12.54 0.92 -14.39
C TYR A 162 11.46 1.83 -13.80
N VAL A 163 11.29 3.04 -14.35
CA VAL A 163 10.25 3.98 -13.94
C VAL A 163 9.02 3.78 -14.81
N GLY A 164 7.93 3.35 -14.19
CA GLY A 164 6.62 3.28 -14.82
C GLY A 164 5.89 4.63 -14.80
N THR A 165 5.15 4.93 -15.87
CA THR A 165 4.26 6.10 -15.94
C THR A 165 2.83 5.65 -15.69
N GLY A 166 2.17 6.33 -14.76
CA GLY A 166 0.82 6.00 -14.34
C GLY A 166 -0.27 6.79 -15.05
N THR A 167 -1.44 6.23 -14.98
CA THR A 167 -2.70 6.85 -15.39
C THR A 167 -3.72 6.76 -14.26
N VAL A 168 -4.78 7.56 -14.31
CA VAL A 168 -5.88 7.43 -13.37
C VAL A 168 -6.51 6.05 -13.50
N ASP A 169 -6.71 5.37 -12.39
CA ASP A 169 -7.52 4.16 -12.28
C ASP A 169 -8.96 4.58 -12.00
N GLU A 170 -9.70 4.93 -13.05
CA GLU A 170 -11.05 5.52 -12.95
C GLU A 170 -12.02 4.59 -12.22
N GLU A 171 -11.95 3.30 -12.51
CA GLU A 171 -12.84 2.31 -11.88
C GLU A 171 -12.58 2.20 -10.38
N LEU A 172 -11.32 2.10 -9.97
CA LEU A 172 -10.99 2.03 -8.56
C LEU A 172 -11.28 3.36 -7.84
N THR A 173 -11.10 4.48 -8.52
CA THR A 173 -11.46 5.81 -7.99
C THR A 173 -12.96 5.90 -7.72
N ARG A 174 -13.79 5.51 -8.67
CA ARG A 174 -15.25 5.50 -8.55
C ARG A 174 -15.71 4.59 -7.40
N GLN A 175 -15.21 3.35 -7.35
CA GLN A 175 -15.54 2.41 -6.28
C GLN A 175 -15.17 2.94 -4.89
N ASP A 176 -14.04 3.62 -4.79
CA ASP A 176 -13.57 4.19 -3.54
C ASP A 176 -14.43 5.38 -3.10
N GLU A 177 -14.85 6.24 -4.03
CA GLU A 177 -15.76 7.36 -3.76
C GLU A 177 -17.14 6.86 -3.30
N GLU A 178 -17.71 5.86 -3.96
CA GLU A 178 -18.98 5.24 -3.57
C GLU A 178 -18.90 4.61 -2.16
N ARG A 179 -17.80 3.91 -1.86
CA ARG A 179 -17.58 3.32 -0.55
C ARG A 179 -17.50 4.38 0.55
N ARG A 180 -16.79 5.49 0.31
CA ARG A 180 -16.67 6.59 1.26
C ARG A 180 -17.98 7.31 1.49
N GLU A 181 -18.75 7.53 0.43
CA GLU A 181 -20.06 8.12 0.56
C GLU A 181 -20.98 7.24 1.41
N LYS A 182 -21.02 5.95 1.15
CA LYS A 182 -21.76 4.99 1.98
C LYS A 182 -21.33 5.03 3.46
N GLN A 183 -20.02 5.08 3.73
CA GLN A 183 -19.51 5.19 5.10
C GLN A 183 -19.93 6.50 5.76
N ARG A 184 -19.92 7.61 5.03
CA ARG A 184 -20.38 8.91 5.52
C ARG A 184 -21.86 8.87 5.89
N GLN A 185 -22.69 8.31 5.03
CA GLN A 185 -24.13 8.16 5.28
C GLN A 185 -24.40 7.27 6.52
N MET A 186 -23.71 6.17 6.66
CA MET A 186 -23.83 5.31 7.85
C MET A 186 -23.41 6.03 9.13
N LYS A 187 -22.37 6.85 9.08
CA LYS A 187 -21.92 7.64 10.23
C LYS A 187 -22.98 8.66 10.65
N ILE A 188 -23.53 9.41 9.69
CA ILE A 188 -24.60 10.40 9.94
C ILE A 188 -25.84 9.72 10.54
N ALA A 189 -26.25 8.58 9.98
CA ALA A 189 -27.41 7.86 10.50
C ALA A 189 -27.19 7.39 11.95
N ARG A 190 -25.99 6.88 12.27
CA ARG A 190 -25.65 6.45 13.62
C ARG A 190 -25.61 7.61 14.62
N GLU A 191 -25.06 8.76 14.22
CA GLU A 191 -25.04 9.97 15.06
C GLU A 191 -26.47 10.47 15.34
N ALA A 192 -27.35 10.43 14.34
CA ALA A 192 -28.76 10.80 14.50
C ALA A 192 -29.52 9.83 15.43
N GLU A 193 -29.24 8.53 15.37
CA GLU A 193 -29.82 7.54 16.26
C GLU A 193 -29.38 7.76 17.72
N LEU A 194 -28.08 7.96 17.95
CA LEU A 194 -27.55 8.25 19.29
C LEU A 194 -28.14 9.56 19.87
N ALA A 195 -28.33 10.57 19.04
CA ALA A 195 -28.95 11.82 19.47
C ALA A 195 -30.42 11.61 19.91
N ARG A 196 -31.18 10.80 19.18
CA ARG A 196 -32.56 10.45 19.55
C ARG A 196 -32.65 9.66 20.87
N GLU A 197 -31.77 8.67 21.05
CA GLU A 197 -31.68 7.91 22.29
C GLU A 197 -31.36 8.81 23.50
N ALA A 198 -30.41 9.73 23.33
CA ALA A 198 -30.04 10.69 24.35
C ALA A 198 -31.21 11.67 24.72
N GLU A 199 -32.01 12.05 23.74
CA GLU A 199 -33.21 12.88 23.99
C GLU A 199 -34.30 12.10 24.73
N LEU A 200 -34.56 10.85 24.36
CA LEU A 200 -35.52 9.98 25.04
C LEU A 200 -35.11 9.70 26.49
N SER A 201 -33.84 9.48 26.78
CA SER A 201 -33.35 9.26 28.12
C SER A 201 -33.56 10.50 29.06
N LYS A 202 -33.32 11.71 28.52
CA LYS A 202 -33.57 12.97 29.26
C LYS A 202 -35.04 13.20 29.58
N GLN A 203 -35.94 12.84 28.65
CA GLN A 203 -37.38 12.92 28.86
C GLN A 203 -37.87 12.00 29.98
N HIS A 204 -37.28 10.81 30.09
CA HIS A 204 -37.59 9.85 31.14
C HIS A 204 -37.12 10.31 32.51
N GLU A 205 -35.95 10.95 32.62
CA GLU A 205 -35.44 11.50 33.86
C GLU A 205 -36.25 12.71 34.38
N THR A 206 -36.87 13.45 33.47
CA THR A 206 -37.66 14.67 33.85
C THR A 206 -39.08 14.31 34.29
N THR A 207 -39.53 13.07 34.10
CA THR A 207 -40.90 12.62 34.38
C THR A 207 -41.00 11.82 35.68
N GLN A 208 -39.90 11.61 36.40
CA GLN A 208 -39.84 11.02 37.73
C GLN A 208 -39.66 12.11 38.82
#